data_5c3eb0c61a100db4cd5a46f4196f00ff
#
_entry.id   5c3eb0c61a100db4cd5a46f4196f00ff
#
_cell.length_a   1.000
_cell.length_b   1.000
_cell.length_c   1.000
_cell.angle_alpha   90.00
_cell.angle_beta   90.00
_cell.angle_gamma   90.00
#
_symmetry.space_group_name_H-M   'P 1'
#
loop_
_entity.id
_entity.type
_entity.pdbx_description
1 polymer ?
#
loop_
_entity_poly.entity_id
_entity_poly.type
_entity_poly.pdbx_seq_one_letter_code
_entity_poly.pdbx_strand_id
1 'polypeptide(L)'
;MFSKLDEVETRFEELTARMGDPEVAGNPKRYAEIAREQSSLAETVEVCREYKKLGEELDSAKELLGDDDQDMRDMAKEEIDSLEPQMGALKEKLQILLLPKDPNDAKNVLLEVRAGTGGDEASLFAANLLRMYIRYAEALRWKVDIISASPTEVGGYKEAIALI
;
A
#
# COMPACT_ATOMS: atom_id res chain seq x y z
N MET A 1 -9.21 -18.06 0.92
CA MET A 1 -8.58 -16.90 0.25
C MET A 1 -9.50 -16.36 -0.83
N PHE A 2 -9.96 -17.14 -1.78
CA PHE A 2 -10.79 -16.67 -2.90
C PHE A 2 -12.09 -15.98 -2.48
N SER A 3 -12.85 -16.49 -1.50
CA SER A 3 -14.07 -15.83 -1.01
C SER A 3 -13.82 -14.40 -0.51
N LYS A 4 -12.68 -14.15 0.17
CA LYS A 4 -12.29 -12.81 0.60
C LYS A 4 -11.94 -11.88 -0.57
N LEU A 5 -11.33 -12.42 -1.63
CA LEU A 5 -11.01 -11.63 -2.83
C LEU A 5 -12.28 -11.22 -3.57
N ASP A 6 -13.27 -12.12 -3.68
CA ASP A 6 -14.57 -11.82 -4.29
C ASP A 6 -15.35 -10.79 -3.47
N GLU A 7 -15.28 -10.85 -2.13
CA GLU A 7 -15.87 -9.84 -1.25
C GLU A 7 -15.23 -8.46 -1.44
N VAL A 8 -13.87 -8.40 -1.58
CA VAL A 8 -13.14 -7.16 -1.82
C VAL A 8 -13.50 -6.57 -3.19
N GLU A 9 -13.57 -7.39 -4.22
CA GLU A 9 -13.93 -6.95 -5.57
C GLU A 9 -15.39 -6.44 -5.62
N THR A 10 -16.32 -7.17 -5.03
CA THR A 10 -17.73 -6.73 -4.90
C THR A 10 -17.83 -5.41 -4.16
N ARG A 11 -17.09 -5.26 -3.04
CA ARG A 11 -17.06 -4.01 -2.28
C ARG A 11 -16.52 -2.84 -3.09
N PHE A 12 -15.46 -3.06 -3.84
CA PHE A 12 -14.88 -2.05 -4.72
C PHE A 12 -15.88 -1.58 -5.80
N GLU A 13 -16.62 -2.50 -6.40
CA GLU A 13 -17.63 -2.20 -7.41
C GLU A 13 -18.83 -1.43 -6.81
N GLU A 14 -19.30 -1.83 -5.63
CA GLU A 14 -20.33 -1.10 -4.89
C GLU A 14 -19.91 0.35 -4.61
N LEU A 15 -18.68 0.56 -4.13
CA LEU A 15 -18.15 1.89 -3.85
C LEU A 15 -18.03 2.72 -5.13
N THR A 16 -17.58 2.10 -6.23
CA THR A 16 -17.49 2.75 -7.54
C THR A 16 -18.86 3.18 -8.04
N ALA A 17 -19.86 2.30 -7.93
CA ALA A 17 -21.23 2.63 -8.29
C ALA A 17 -21.80 3.79 -7.43
N ARG A 18 -21.54 3.76 -6.13
CA ARG A 18 -21.97 4.83 -5.20
C ARG A 18 -21.33 6.17 -5.49
N MET A 19 -20.09 6.21 -5.99
CA MET A 19 -19.45 7.48 -6.39
C MET A 19 -20.15 8.13 -7.59
N GLY A 20 -20.83 7.34 -8.44
CA GLY A 20 -21.67 7.83 -9.54
C GLY A 20 -23.05 8.32 -9.12
N ASP A 21 -23.47 8.11 -7.87
CA ASP A 21 -24.75 8.57 -7.37
C ASP A 21 -24.76 10.09 -7.19
N PRO A 22 -25.76 10.82 -7.80
CA PRO A 22 -25.86 12.28 -7.68
C PRO A 22 -25.95 12.77 -6.22
N GLU A 23 -26.56 12.01 -5.31
CA GLU A 23 -26.66 12.37 -3.87
C GLU A 23 -25.29 12.31 -3.18
N VAL A 24 -24.43 11.36 -3.59
CA VAL A 24 -23.06 11.23 -3.09
C VAL A 24 -22.16 12.28 -3.72
N ALA A 25 -22.24 12.46 -5.03
CA ALA A 25 -21.46 13.44 -5.79
C ALA A 25 -21.74 14.88 -5.32
N GLY A 26 -22.98 15.18 -4.90
CA GLY A 26 -23.37 16.48 -4.33
C GLY A 26 -22.86 16.75 -2.90
N ASN A 27 -22.28 15.74 -2.22
CA ASN A 27 -21.76 15.88 -0.86
C ASN A 27 -20.24 15.61 -0.81
N PRO A 28 -19.39 16.65 -0.82
CA PRO A 28 -17.93 16.51 -0.89
C PRO A 28 -17.34 15.65 0.23
N LYS A 29 -17.89 15.72 1.44
CA LYS A 29 -17.39 14.95 2.58
C LYS A 29 -17.67 13.46 2.39
N ARG A 30 -18.91 13.12 2.04
CA ARG A 30 -19.33 11.72 1.81
C ARG A 30 -18.62 11.11 0.60
N TYR A 31 -18.45 11.91 -0.45
CA TYR A 31 -17.69 11.50 -1.63
C TYR A 31 -16.23 11.19 -1.26
N ALA A 32 -15.56 12.06 -0.49
CA ALA A 32 -14.19 11.86 -0.07
C ALA A 32 -14.00 10.62 0.82
N GLU A 33 -14.97 10.30 1.67
CA GLU A 33 -14.95 9.07 2.50
C GLU A 33 -15.03 7.82 1.62
N ILE A 34 -15.97 7.78 0.68
CA ILE A 34 -16.16 6.66 -0.25
C ILE A 34 -14.95 6.50 -1.17
N ALA A 35 -14.42 7.60 -1.71
CA ALA A 35 -13.26 7.60 -2.58
C ALA A 35 -11.99 7.08 -1.87
N ARG A 36 -11.80 7.42 -0.59
CA ARG A 36 -10.69 6.87 0.21
C ARG A 36 -10.82 5.36 0.41
N GLU A 37 -12.02 4.89 0.75
CA GLU A 37 -12.27 3.46 0.91
C GLU A 37 -12.03 2.73 -0.41
N GLN A 38 -12.59 3.21 -1.51
CA GLN A 38 -12.41 2.64 -2.85
C GLN A 38 -10.92 2.62 -3.24
N SER A 39 -10.21 3.73 -3.08
CA SER A 39 -8.77 3.83 -3.38
C SER A 39 -7.93 2.85 -2.54
N SER A 40 -8.32 2.60 -1.29
CA SER A 40 -7.61 1.65 -0.42
C SER A 40 -7.73 0.19 -0.87
N LEU A 41 -8.75 -0.14 -1.67
CA LEU A 41 -9.00 -1.48 -2.24
C LEU A 41 -8.45 -1.63 -3.66
N ALA A 42 -8.16 -0.52 -4.35
CA ALA A 42 -7.83 -0.50 -5.78
C ALA A 42 -6.66 -1.44 -6.12
N GLU A 43 -5.55 -1.35 -5.40
CA GLU A 43 -4.38 -2.21 -5.64
C GLU A 43 -4.72 -3.69 -5.43
N THR A 44 -5.48 -4.02 -4.39
CA THR A 44 -5.89 -5.41 -4.11
C THR A 44 -6.75 -5.97 -5.23
N VAL A 45 -7.69 -5.17 -5.75
CA VAL A 45 -8.58 -5.56 -6.86
C VAL A 45 -7.80 -5.72 -8.17
N GLU A 46 -6.86 -4.81 -8.47
CA GLU A 46 -6.01 -4.90 -9.64
C GLU A 46 -5.21 -6.21 -9.66
N VAL A 47 -4.51 -6.51 -8.57
CA VAL A 47 -3.74 -7.75 -8.44
C VAL A 47 -4.63 -8.98 -8.45
N CYS A 48 -5.85 -8.91 -7.88
CA CYS A 48 -6.82 -9.99 -7.92
C CYS A 48 -7.27 -10.30 -9.35
N ARG A 49 -7.57 -9.27 -10.14
CA ARG A 49 -7.99 -9.41 -11.54
C ARG A 49 -6.88 -9.99 -12.40
N GLU A 50 -5.64 -9.53 -12.18
CA GLU A 50 -4.47 -10.08 -12.85
C GLU A 50 -4.28 -11.56 -12.50
N TYR A 51 -4.39 -11.92 -11.21
CA TYR A 51 -4.30 -13.30 -10.75
C TYR A 51 -5.37 -14.20 -11.38
N LYS A 52 -6.63 -13.73 -11.47
CA LYS A 52 -7.72 -14.47 -12.12
C LYS A 52 -7.44 -14.67 -13.61
N LYS A 53 -6.99 -13.62 -14.30
CA LYS A 53 -6.65 -13.67 -15.73
C LYS A 53 -5.54 -14.69 -16.02
N LEU A 54 -4.43 -14.63 -15.27
CA LEU A 54 -3.35 -15.61 -15.41
C LEU A 54 -3.81 -17.03 -15.05
N GLY A 55 -4.77 -17.18 -14.13
CA GLY A 55 -5.37 -18.46 -13.81
C GLY A 55 -6.13 -19.06 -15.00
N GLU A 56 -6.94 -18.25 -15.69
CA GLU A 56 -7.65 -18.66 -16.91
C GLU A 56 -6.68 -19.03 -18.05
N GLU A 57 -5.62 -18.25 -18.23
CA GLU A 57 -4.55 -18.52 -19.20
C GLU A 57 -3.84 -19.83 -18.88
N LEU A 58 -3.49 -20.06 -17.62
CA LEU A 58 -2.85 -21.28 -17.15
C LEU A 58 -3.75 -22.53 -17.35
N ASP A 59 -5.06 -22.41 -17.06
CA ASP A 59 -6.00 -23.50 -17.26
C ASP A 59 -6.15 -23.81 -18.75
N SER A 60 -6.21 -22.79 -19.61
CA SER A 60 -6.26 -22.95 -21.07
C SER A 60 -4.97 -23.60 -21.60
N ALA A 61 -3.81 -23.20 -21.12
CA ALA A 61 -2.53 -23.83 -21.51
C ALA A 61 -2.48 -25.30 -21.05
N LYS A 62 -3.00 -25.62 -19.86
CA LYS A 62 -3.08 -27.01 -19.39
C LYS A 62 -4.02 -27.89 -20.23
N GLU A 63 -5.09 -27.35 -20.77
CA GLU A 63 -5.98 -28.08 -21.69
C GLU A 63 -5.24 -28.44 -22.97
N LEU A 64 -4.38 -27.55 -23.50
CA LEU A 64 -3.60 -27.77 -24.71
C LEU A 64 -2.49 -28.85 -24.56
N LEU A 65 -2.12 -29.22 -23.32
CA LEU A 65 -1.23 -30.37 -23.09
C LEU A 65 -1.81 -31.70 -23.59
N GLY A 66 -3.13 -31.78 -23.74
CA GLY A 66 -3.84 -32.96 -24.30
C GLY A 66 -4.07 -32.92 -25.80
N ASP A 67 -3.57 -31.90 -26.50
CA ASP A 67 -3.72 -31.79 -27.96
C ASP A 67 -2.98 -32.87 -28.71
N ASP A 68 -3.50 -33.27 -29.89
CA ASP A 68 -2.88 -34.27 -30.76
C ASP A 68 -1.60 -33.75 -31.43
N ASP A 69 -1.49 -32.43 -31.60
CA ASP A 69 -0.31 -31.76 -32.20
C ASP A 69 0.82 -31.61 -31.18
N GLN A 70 2.03 -32.08 -31.56
CA GLN A 70 3.21 -32.00 -30.71
C GLN A 70 3.67 -30.55 -30.49
N ASP A 71 3.59 -29.70 -31.53
CA ASP A 71 4.03 -28.32 -31.45
C ASP A 71 3.12 -27.54 -30.48
N MET A 72 1.81 -27.80 -30.49
CA MET A 72 0.86 -27.21 -29.55
C MET A 72 1.17 -27.61 -28.10
N ARG A 73 1.50 -28.90 -27.86
CA ARG A 73 1.88 -29.36 -26.51
C ARG A 73 3.18 -28.73 -26.02
N ASP A 74 4.14 -28.52 -26.89
CA ASP A 74 5.42 -27.94 -26.50
C ASP A 74 5.27 -26.43 -26.22
N MET A 75 4.49 -25.70 -27.03
CA MET A 75 4.10 -24.31 -26.73
C MET A 75 3.37 -24.19 -25.38
N ALA A 76 2.40 -25.08 -25.12
CA ALA A 76 1.67 -25.10 -23.85
C ALA A 76 2.59 -25.28 -22.62
N LYS A 77 3.62 -26.13 -22.74
CA LYS A 77 4.60 -26.32 -21.66
C LYS A 77 5.40 -25.04 -21.40
N GLU A 78 5.89 -24.39 -22.44
CA GLU A 78 6.65 -23.14 -22.32
C GLU A 78 5.78 -22.04 -21.67
N GLU A 79 4.52 -21.96 -22.06
CA GLU A 79 3.57 -21.03 -21.49
C GLU A 79 3.28 -21.31 -20.00
N ILE A 80 3.05 -22.57 -19.62
CA ILE A 80 2.88 -23.00 -18.23
C ILE A 80 4.10 -22.64 -17.39
N ASP A 81 5.31 -22.96 -17.88
CA ASP A 81 6.58 -22.68 -17.20
C ASP A 81 6.77 -21.16 -16.98
N SER A 82 6.21 -20.31 -17.84
CA SER A 82 6.21 -18.86 -17.69
C SER A 82 5.14 -18.36 -16.72
N LEU A 83 3.93 -18.93 -16.74
CA LEU A 83 2.78 -18.48 -15.96
C LEU A 83 2.85 -18.89 -14.48
N GLU A 84 3.34 -20.10 -14.18
CA GLU A 84 3.37 -20.61 -12.80
C GLU A 84 4.18 -19.74 -11.83
N PRO A 85 5.39 -19.24 -12.15
CA PRO A 85 6.12 -18.34 -11.26
C PRO A 85 5.42 -16.97 -11.09
N GLN A 86 4.77 -16.46 -12.14
CA GLN A 86 4.00 -15.22 -12.08
C GLN A 86 2.79 -15.36 -11.12
N MET A 87 2.06 -16.46 -11.25
CA MET A 87 0.96 -16.81 -10.34
C MET A 87 1.44 -16.93 -8.89
N GLY A 88 2.62 -17.52 -8.67
CA GLY A 88 3.25 -17.61 -7.35
C GLY A 88 3.50 -16.24 -6.74
N ALA A 89 4.12 -15.34 -7.49
CA ALA A 89 4.42 -13.97 -7.05
C ALA A 89 3.14 -13.15 -6.75
N LEU A 90 2.13 -13.23 -7.61
CA LEU A 90 0.85 -12.55 -7.38
C LEU A 90 0.12 -13.11 -6.16
N LYS A 91 0.18 -14.42 -5.93
CA LYS A 91 -0.41 -15.05 -4.74
C LYS A 91 0.23 -14.55 -3.44
N GLU A 92 1.56 -14.44 -3.40
CA GLU A 92 2.27 -13.86 -2.25
C GLU A 92 1.89 -12.39 -2.03
N LYS A 93 1.85 -11.60 -3.12
CA LYS A 93 1.43 -10.20 -3.06
C LYS A 93 -0.01 -10.08 -2.52
N LEU A 94 -0.94 -10.90 -2.98
CA LEU A 94 -2.32 -10.93 -2.48
C LEU A 94 -2.40 -11.30 -1.00
N GLN A 95 -1.59 -12.24 -0.54
CA GLN A 95 -1.54 -12.58 0.88
C GLN A 95 -1.16 -11.39 1.75
N ILE A 96 -0.19 -10.58 1.31
CA ILE A 96 0.24 -9.37 2.01
C ILE A 96 -0.87 -8.31 1.98
N LEU A 97 -1.48 -8.06 0.81
CA LEU A 97 -2.54 -7.06 0.64
C LEU A 97 -3.82 -7.37 1.42
N LEU A 98 -4.08 -8.65 1.72
CA LEU A 98 -5.21 -9.10 2.51
C LEU A 98 -4.97 -9.10 4.03
N LEU A 99 -3.75 -8.73 4.48
CA LEU A 99 -3.51 -8.52 5.90
C LEU A 99 -4.34 -7.35 6.41
N PRO A 100 -4.87 -7.44 7.63
CA PRO A 100 -5.56 -6.31 8.24
C PRO A 100 -4.63 -5.10 8.30
N LYS A 101 -5.04 -3.99 7.70
CA LYS A 101 -4.33 -2.71 7.82
C LYS A 101 -4.56 -2.14 9.21
N ASP A 102 -3.52 -1.60 9.85
CA ASP A 102 -3.69 -0.88 11.10
C ASP A 102 -4.50 0.41 10.81
N PRO A 103 -5.60 0.65 11.53
CA PRO A 103 -6.39 1.88 11.36
C PRO A 103 -5.60 3.16 11.71
N ASN A 104 -4.44 3.02 12.33
CA ASN A 104 -3.54 4.12 12.64
C ASN A 104 -2.58 4.46 11.50
N ASP A 105 -2.35 3.57 10.53
CA ASP A 105 -1.42 3.82 9.41
C ASP A 105 -1.79 5.05 8.56
N ALA A 106 -3.05 5.43 8.55
CA ALA A 106 -3.53 6.61 7.81
C ALA A 106 -3.63 7.88 8.66
N LYS A 107 -3.19 7.83 9.93
CA LYS A 107 -3.26 8.97 10.85
C LYS A 107 -1.94 9.73 10.88
N ASN A 108 -2.04 11.03 11.12
CA ASN A 108 -0.88 11.84 11.43
C ASN A 108 -0.20 11.34 12.72
N VAL A 109 1.12 11.43 12.76
CA VAL A 109 1.95 10.99 13.89
C VAL A 109 2.64 12.18 14.52
N LEU A 110 2.62 12.23 15.84
CA LEU A 110 3.47 13.13 16.62
C LEU A 110 4.83 12.44 16.85
N LEU A 111 5.85 12.99 16.22
CA LEU A 111 7.24 12.59 16.44
C LEU A 111 7.86 13.50 17.51
N GLU A 112 8.26 12.92 18.64
CA GLU A 112 9.00 13.59 19.69
C GLU A 112 10.43 13.06 19.74
N VAL A 113 11.41 13.97 19.72
CA VAL A 113 12.83 13.65 19.94
C VAL A 113 13.33 14.43 21.15
N ARG A 114 14.09 13.76 22.03
CA ARG A 114 14.66 14.34 23.25
C ARG A 114 16.14 14.00 23.40
N ALA A 115 16.92 14.92 23.92
CA ALA A 115 18.29 14.70 24.37
C ALA A 115 18.28 14.04 25.77
N GLY A 116 17.94 12.74 25.83
CA GLY A 116 17.62 12.03 27.08
C GLY A 116 18.77 11.97 28.09
N THR A 117 20.02 11.87 27.67
CA THR A 117 21.19 11.86 28.55
C THR A 117 21.68 13.27 28.92
N GLY A 118 21.14 14.32 28.27
CA GLY A 118 21.61 15.68 28.41
C GLY A 118 22.98 15.94 27.72
N GLY A 119 23.42 17.16 27.79
CA GLY A 119 24.67 17.58 27.18
C GLY A 119 24.57 17.96 25.69
N ASP A 120 25.66 18.49 25.16
CA ASP A 120 25.71 19.06 23.80
C ASP A 120 25.62 17.95 22.73
N GLU A 121 26.36 16.86 22.91
CA GLU A 121 26.35 15.72 21.97
C GLU A 121 25.00 15.11 21.83
N ALA A 122 24.27 14.91 22.95
CA ALA A 122 22.90 14.37 22.92
C ALA A 122 21.94 15.32 22.20
N SER A 123 22.09 16.63 22.40
CA SER A 123 21.28 17.64 21.72
C SER A 123 21.53 17.70 20.21
N LEU A 124 22.78 17.57 19.79
CA LEU A 124 23.17 17.49 18.38
C LEU A 124 22.64 16.19 17.74
N PHE A 125 22.71 15.08 18.47
CA PHE A 125 22.15 13.81 17.99
C PHE A 125 20.64 13.88 17.81
N ALA A 126 19.91 14.49 18.76
CA ALA A 126 18.48 14.73 18.63
C ALA A 126 18.13 15.56 17.39
N ALA A 127 18.91 16.59 17.09
CA ALA A 127 18.75 17.38 15.87
C ALA A 127 18.99 16.56 14.59
N ASN A 128 19.99 15.68 14.59
CA ASN A 128 20.27 14.79 13.47
C ASN A 128 19.14 13.75 13.25
N LEU A 129 18.61 13.16 14.33
CA LEU A 129 17.47 12.26 14.25
C LEU A 129 16.22 12.96 13.68
N LEU A 130 15.90 14.14 14.21
CA LEU A 130 14.76 14.92 13.71
C LEU A 130 14.92 15.20 12.21
N ARG A 131 16.11 15.63 11.79
CA ARG A 131 16.41 15.91 10.37
C ARG A 131 16.25 14.65 9.50
N MET A 132 16.70 13.49 9.99
CA MET A 132 16.54 12.22 9.29
C MET A 132 15.07 11.91 9.03
N TYR A 133 14.22 11.99 10.04
CA TYR A 133 12.78 11.73 9.91
C TYR A 133 12.07 12.75 9.02
N ILE A 134 12.43 14.04 9.14
CA ILE A 134 11.88 15.08 8.25
C ILE A 134 12.23 14.77 6.79
N ARG A 135 13.48 14.46 6.49
CA ARG A 135 13.89 14.12 5.11
C ARG A 135 13.20 12.87 4.58
N TYR A 136 12.98 11.86 5.44
CA TYR A 136 12.24 10.67 5.07
C TYR A 136 10.78 11.00 4.72
N ALA A 137 10.12 11.80 5.56
CA ALA A 137 8.76 12.26 5.32
C ALA A 137 8.64 13.09 4.03
N GLU A 138 9.60 14.00 3.78
CA GLU A 138 9.67 14.80 2.56
C GLU A 138 9.84 13.92 1.30
N ALA A 139 10.67 12.89 1.37
CA ALA A 139 10.86 11.93 0.26
C ALA A 139 9.56 11.19 -0.08
N LEU A 140 8.71 10.93 0.93
CA LEU A 140 7.37 10.36 0.78
C LEU A 140 6.30 11.41 0.46
N ARG A 141 6.68 12.68 0.32
CA ARG A 141 5.78 13.82 0.09
C ARG A 141 4.75 14.03 1.22
N TRP A 142 5.11 13.64 2.43
CA TRP A 142 4.31 13.92 3.61
C TRP A 142 4.56 15.34 4.09
N LYS A 143 3.52 15.97 4.63
CA LYS A 143 3.64 17.29 5.23
C LYS A 143 4.24 17.16 6.62
N VAL A 144 5.20 18.02 6.96
CA VAL A 144 5.82 18.09 8.28
C VAL A 144 5.61 19.46 8.87
N ASP A 145 5.01 19.52 10.06
CA ASP A 145 4.81 20.75 10.83
C ASP A 145 5.56 20.63 12.16
N ILE A 146 6.51 21.54 12.45
CA ILE A 146 7.16 21.62 13.76
C ILE A 146 6.22 22.31 14.74
N ILE A 147 5.76 21.54 15.73
CA ILE A 147 4.81 22.04 16.74
C ILE A 147 5.54 22.77 17.87
N SER A 148 6.67 22.20 18.32
CA SER A 148 7.47 22.75 19.39
C SER A 148 8.95 22.38 19.20
N ALA A 149 9.85 23.28 19.57
CA ALA A 149 11.29 23.00 19.59
C ALA A 149 12.00 23.84 20.66
N SER A 150 12.91 23.20 21.40
CA SER A 150 13.78 23.82 22.37
C SER A 150 15.22 23.73 21.88
N PRO A 151 15.73 24.71 21.09
CA PRO A 151 17.07 24.68 20.56
C PRO A 151 18.13 24.86 21.65
N THR A 152 19.36 24.39 21.39
CA THR A 152 20.54 24.62 22.21
C THR A 152 21.51 25.59 21.53
N GLU A 153 22.42 26.20 22.31
CA GLU A 153 23.40 27.14 21.78
C GLU A 153 24.37 26.51 20.75
N VAL A 154 24.55 25.17 20.82
CA VAL A 154 25.40 24.40 19.90
C VAL A 154 24.68 23.97 18.62
N GLY A 155 23.41 24.37 18.41
CA GLY A 155 22.64 24.03 17.23
C GLY A 155 21.92 22.65 17.31
N GLY A 156 21.83 22.08 18.50
CA GLY A 156 21.04 20.90 18.81
C GLY A 156 19.64 21.24 19.32
N TYR A 157 18.88 20.20 19.75
CA TYR A 157 17.60 20.34 20.43
C TYR A 157 17.62 19.60 21.77
N LYS A 158 17.13 20.26 22.84
CA LYS A 158 16.79 19.57 24.10
C LYS A 158 15.58 18.67 23.86
N GLU A 159 14.60 19.20 23.15
CA GLU A 159 13.36 18.54 22.74
C GLU A 159 12.83 19.17 21.45
N ALA A 160 12.26 18.36 20.58
CA ALA A 160 11.52 18.86 19.43
C ALA A 160 10.34 17.91 19.12
N ILE A 161 9.19 18.50 18.77
CA ILE A 161 7.96 17.79 18.45
C ILE A 161 7.53 18.21 17.04
N ALA A 162 7.36 17.24 16.18
CA ALA A 162 6.87 17.41 14.81
C ALA A 162 5.58 16.60 14.60
N LEU A 163 4.64 17.16 13.85
CA LEU A 163 3.49 16.47 13.29
C LEU A 163 3.85 16.06 11.85
N ILE A 164 3.69 14.78 11.56
CA ILE A 164 3.97 14.19 10.23
C ILE A 164 2.70 13.53 9.70
#